data_c3fcfecb795370e1b009dd3f087eae8e
#
_entry.id   c3fcfecb795370e1b009dd3f087eae8e
#
_cell.length_a   1.000
_cell.length_b   1.000
_cell.length_c   1.000
_cell.angle_alpha   90.00
_cell.angle_beta   90.00
_cell.angle_gamma   90.00
#
_symmetry.space_group_name_H-M   'P 1'
#
loop_
_entity.id
_entity.type
_entity.pdbx_description
1 polymer ?
#
loop_
_entity_poly.entity_id
_entity_poly.type
_entity_poly.pdbx_seq_one_letter_code
_entity_poly.pdbx_strand_id
1 'polypeptide(L)'
;PHCRRQRQMCIRDRFNSDSDELARRMNLEAAKAVKYGGMSEEDALKLVTINPAQQLKIDKYVGSLEIGKDADFAIWSGHPLSTYSICEETWLDGKQYFSTPQDKYFRQRDNKLRNDLIQKILSSDDKGGQPMKPQGMRGIRFHHCDATEAYFFGGEH
;
A
#
# COMPACT_ATOMS: atom_id res chain seq x y z
N PRO A 1 -32.49 -4.30 -18.81
CA PRO A 1 -32.66 -5.55 -18.07
C PRO A 1 -31.36 -6.37 -17.93
N HIS A 2 -30.35 -6.15 -18.80
CA HIS A 2 -29.10 -6.94 -18.77
C HIS A 2 -28.14 -6.61 -17.61
N CYS A 3 -28.22 -5.41 -17.07
CA CYS A 3 -27.30 -4.98 -15.99
C CYS A 3 -27.57 -5.68 -14.63
N ARG A 4 -28.80 -6.14 -14.37
CA ARG A 4 -29.14 -6.86 -13.13
C ARG A 4 -28.60 -8.30 -13.06
N ARG A 5 -28.46 -8.97 -14.21
CA ARG A 5 -27.90 -10.34 -14.24
C ARG A 5 -26.39 -10.35 -14.04
N GLN A 6 -25.68 -9.33 -14.53
CA GLN A 6 -24.25 -9.20 -14.27
C GLN A 6 -23.93 -8.95 -12.80
N ARG A 7 -24.77 -8.18 -12.07
CA ARG A 7 -24.57 -7.95 -10.62
C ARG A 7 -24.70 -9.23 -9.77
N GLN A 8 -25.47 -10.21 -10.19
CA GLN A 8 -25.59 -11.49 -9.47
C GLN A 8 -24.46 -12.48 -9.76
N MET A 9 -23.77 -12.34 -10.91
CA MET A 9 -22.58 -13.14 -11.22
C MET A 9 -21.30 -12.61 -10.55
N CYS A 10 -21.30 -11.35 -10.11
CA CYS A 10 -20.14 -10.66 -9.54
C CYS A 10 -20.01 -10.78 -8.00
N ILE A 11 -20.69 -11.70 -7.35
CA ILE A 11 -20.63 -11.92 -5.89
C ILE A 11 -19.22 -12.34 -5.42
N ARG A 12 -18.28 -12.58 -6.34
CA ARG A 12 -16.89 -12.93 -6.05
C ARG A 12 -15.89 -11.99 -6.74
N ASP A 13 -16.32 -10.79 -7.10
CA ASP A 13 -15.40 -9.81 -7.63
C ASP A 13 -14.45 -9.35 -6.54
N ARG A 14 -13.25 -8.98 -6.95
CA ARG A 14 -12.24 -8.37 -6.11
C ARG A 14 -11.72 -7.11 -6.79
N PHE A 15 -11.19 -6.21 -5.99
CA PHE A 15 -10.32 -5.17 -6.52
C PHE A 15 -8.91 -5.71 -6.69
N ASN A 16 -8.30 -5.36 -7.80
CA ASN A 16 -6.88 -5.56 -8.06
C ASN A 16 -6.22 -4.19 -8.16
N SER A 17 -5.03 -4.05 -7.61
CA SER A 17 -4.22 -2.86 -7.82
C SER A 17 -3.10 -3.22 -8.79
N ASP A 18 -3.05 -2.57 -9.94
CA ASP A 18 -1.95 -2.70 -10.88
C ASP A 18 -0.78 -1.78 -10.53
N SER A 19 -0.93 -0.98 -9.46
CA SER A 19 0.02 0.01 -9.00
C SER A 19 0.25 -0.14 -7.49
N ASP A 20 1.50 0.07 -7.06
CA ASP A 20 1.90 0.07 -5.64
C ASP A 20 1.23 1.20 -4.85
N GLU A 21 0.94 2.32 -5.48
CA GLU A 21 0.19 3.42 -4.88
C GLU A 21 -1.26 3.03 -4.57
N LEU A 22 -1.93 2.33 -5.49
CA LEU A 22 -3.30 1.84 -5.28
C LEU A 22 -3.34 0.75 -4.22
N ALA A 23 -2.32 -0.11 -4.14
CA ALA A 23 -2.23 -1.15 -3.13
C ALA A 23 -2.31 -0.61 -1.70
N ARG A 24 -1.79 0.59 -1.47
CA ARG A 24 -1.85 1.27 -0.16
C ARG A 24 -3.25 1.81 0.19
N ARG A 25 -4.14 1.90 -0.78
CA ARG A 25 -5.45 2.56 -0.68
C ARG A 25 -6.61 1.67 -1.07
N MET A 26 -6.45 0.35 -0.94
CA MET A 26 -7.47 -0.62 -1.32
C MET A 26 -8.81 -0.41 -0.59
N ASN A 27 -8.77 0.10 0.63
CA ASN A 27 -9.97 0.51 1.36
C ASN A 27 -10.74 1.63 0.65
N LEU A 28 -10.03 2.60 0.03
CA LEU A 28 -10.66 3.69 -0.73
C LEU A 28 -11.20 3.20 -2.07
N GLU A 29 -10.55 2.20 -2.70
CA GLU A 29 -11.09 1.55 -3.88
C GLU A 29 -12.41 0.83 -3.55
N ALA A 30 -12.46 0.12 -2.42
CA ALA A 30 -13.71 -0.45 -1.91
C ALA A 30 -14.79 0.61 -1.66
N ALA A 31 -14.42 1.77 -1.12
CA ALA A 31 -15.35 2.89 -0.91
C ALA A 31 -15.95 3.42 -2.22
N LYS A 32 -15.23 3.36 -3.34
CA LYS A 32 -15.76 3.73 -4.66
C LYS A 32 -16.90 2.80 -5.09
N ALA A 33 -16.85 1.50 -4.75
CA ALA A 33 -17.94 0.58 -5.04
C ALA A 33 -19.23 0.94 -4.30
N VAL A 34 -19.11 1.44 -3.07
CA VAL A 34 -20.27 1.98 -2.33
C VAL A 34 -20.80 3.23 -3.03
N LYS A 35 -19.93 4.21 -3.24
CA LYS A 35 -20.32 5.54 -3.73
C LYS A 35 -20.89 5.50 -5.14
N TYR A 36 -20.25 4.78 -6.04
CA TYR A 36 -20.61 4.78 -7.47
C TYR A 36 -21.36 3.53 -7.91
N GLY A 37 -21.13 2.39 -7.21
CA GLY A 37 -21.77 1.11 -7.51
C GLY A 37 -23.04 0.85 -6.73
N GLY A 38 -23.34 1.64 -5.68
CA GLY A 38 -24.49 1.42 -4.81
C GLY A 38 -24.41 0.10 -4.04
N MET A 39 -23.18 -0.38 -3.80
CA MET A 39 -22.93 -1.59 -3.01
C MET A 39 -23.06 -1.29 -1.52
N SER A 40 -23.41 -2.31 -0.71
CA SER A 40 -23.36 -2.16 0.73
C SER A 40 -21.91 -2.00 1.23
N GLU A 41 -21.68 -1.28 2.34
CA GLU A 41 -20.36 -1.12 2.93
C GLU A 41 -19.72 -2.46 3.31
N GLU A 42 -20.54 -3.37 3.82
CA GLU A 42 -20.11 -4.73 4.17
C GLU A 42 -19.61 -5.52 2.95
N ASP A 43 -20.38 -5.51 1.84
CA ASP A 43 -19.97 -6.20 0.62
C ASP A 43 -18.76 -5.54 -0.04
N ALA A 44 -18.65 -4.22 0.05
CA ALA A 44 -17.48 -3.50 -0.44
C ALA A 44 -16.20 -3.90 0.32
N LEU A 45 -16.27 -4.07 1.64
CA LEU A 45 -15.14 -4.58 2.42
C LEU A 45 -14.75 -6.01 2.03
N LYS A 46 -15.73 -6.87 1.70
CA LYS A 46 -15.44 -8.23 1.21
C LYS A 46 -14.64 -8.25 -0.08
N LEU A 47 -14.76 -7.22 -0.94
CA LEU A 47 -13.99 -7.13 -2.19
C LEU A 47 -12.47 -7.03 -1.97
N VAL A 48 -12.05 -6.56 -0.81
CA VAL A 48 -10.63 -6.35 -0.46
C VAL A 48 -10.16 -7.27 0.67
N THR A 49 -11.01 -8.17 1.16
CA THR A 49 -10.71 -9.09 2.25
C THR A 49 -10.97 -10.54 1.86
N ILE A 50 -12.17 -11.04 2.16
CA ILE A 50 -12.50 -12.47 2.00
C ILE A 50 -12.62 -12.91 0.54
N ASN A 51 -13.10 -12.05 -0.37
CA ASN A 51 -13.26 -12.44 -1.77
C ASN A 51 -11.93 -12.78 -2.45
N PRO A 52 -10.86 -11.94 -2.34
CA PRO A 52 -9.55 -12.31 -2.85
C PRO A 52 -8.98 -13.56 -2.19
N ALA A 53 -9.19 -13.76 -0.88
CA ALA A 53 -8.75 -14.97 -0.19
C ALA A 53 -9.43 -16.23 -0.75
N GLN A 54 -10.74 -16.18 -1.03
CA GLN A 54 -11.47 -17.27 -1.66
C GLN A 54 -11.00 -17.56 -3.09
N GLN A 55 -10.72 -16.54 -3.87
CA GLN A 55 -10.20 -16.71 -5.24
C GLN A 55 -8.81 -17.37 -5.25
N LEU A 56 -7.97 -17.03 -4.28
CA LEU A 56 -6.66 -17.63 -4.09
C LEU A 56 -6.72 -18.98 -3.36
N LYS A 57 -7.90 -19.40 -2.87
CA LYS A 57 -8.13 -20.62 -2.10
C LYS A 57 -7.36 -20.68 -0.78
N ILE A 58 -7.14 -19.52 -0.17
CA ILE A 58 -6.46 -19.34 1.13
C ILE A 58 -7.42 -18.82 2.21
N ASP A 59 -8.71 -18.78 1.92
CA ASP A 59 -9.78 -18.30 2.82
C ASP A 59 -9.90 -19.12 4.13
N LYS A 60 -9.29 -20.29 4.19
CA LYS A 60 -9.16 -21.09 5.42
C LYS A 60 -8.19 -20.46 6.43
N TYR A 61 -7.26 -19.65 5.95
CA TYR A 61 -6.21 -19.06 6.76
C TYR A 61 -6.39 -17.56 6.99
N VAL A 62 -6.85 -16.83 5.96
CA VAL A 62 -6.92 -15.37 5.95
C VAL A 62 -8.24 -14.83 5.37
N GLY A 63 -8.44 -13.52 5.44
CA GLY A 63 -9.55 -12.81 4.80
C GLY A 63 -10.74 -12.54 5.71
N SER A 64 -10.79 -13.12 6.91
CA SER A 64 -11.78 -12.83 7.94
C SER A 64 -11.21 -13.09 9.33
N LEU A 65 -11.76 -12.41 10.33
CA LEU A 65 -11.39 -12.62 11.74
C LEU A 65 -12.27 -13.73 12.33
N GLU A 66 -11.76 -14.95 12.28
CA GLU A 66 -12.41 -16.16 12.80
C GLU A 66 -11.42 -16.98 13.61
N ILE A 67 -11.93 -17.74 14.59
CA ILE A 67 -11.09 -18.62 15.41
C ILE A 67 -10.46 -19.68 14.51
N GLY A 68 -9.11 -19.79 14.59
CA GLY A 68 -8.33 -20.74 13.81
C GLY A 68 -7.75 -20.17 12.51
N LYS A 69 -7.99 -18.91 12.22
CA LYS A 69 -7.32 -18.17 11.14
C LYS A 69 -6.16 -17.34 11.66
N ASP A 70 -5.29 -16.94 10.75
CA ASP A 70 -4.17 -16.06 11.03
C ASP A 70 -4.69 -14.70 11.52
N ALA A 71 -4.03 -14.13 12.51
CA ALA A 71 -4.42 -12.86 13.12
C ALA A 71 -3.89 -11.68 12.28
N ASP A 72 -4.45 -11.54 11.08
CA ASP A 72 -4.15 -10.49 10.11
C ASP A 72 -5.25 -9.43 10.14
N PHE A 73 -4.95 -8.26 10.72
CA PHE A 73 -5.93 -7.19 10.80
C PHE A 73 -5.28 -5.81 10.87
N ALA A 74 -6.06 -4.80 10.56
CA ALA A 74 -5.70 -3.40 10.69
C ALA A 74 -6.68 -2.67 11.60
N ILE A 75 -6.17 -1.83 12.49
CA ILE A 75 -6.96 -0.97 13.37
C ILE A 75 -7.00 0.42 12.77
N TRP A 76 -8.19 0.99 12.68
CA TRP A 76 -8.45 2.28 12.07
C TRP A 76 -9.02 3.26 13.09
N SER A 77 -8.71 4.55 12.93
CA SER A 77 -9.25 5.63 13.76
C SER A 77 -10.76 5.84 13.59
N GLY A 78 -11.34 5.27 12.54
CA GLY A 78 -12.76 5.35 12.22
C GLY A 78 -13.14 4.31 11.18
N HIS A 79 -14.24 4.52 10.45
CA HIS A 79 -14.68 3.56 9.45
C HIS A 79 -13.67 3.39 8.31
N PRO A 80 -13.24 2.17 7.94
CA PRO A 80 -12.15 1.96 6.95
C PRO A 80 -12.44 2.55 5.57
N LEU A 81 -13.71 2.63 5.16
CA LEU A 81 -14.12 3.20 3.87
C LEU A 81 -14.17 4.74 3.87
N SER A 82 -13.93 5.38 5.01
CA SER A 82 -13.86 6.84 5.09
C SER A 82 -12.49 7.35 4.70
N THR A 83 -12.45 8.41 3.88
CA THR A 83 -11.21 9.11 3.52
C THR A 83 -10.55 9.83 4.70
N TYR A 84 -11.27 10.04 5.79
CA TYR A 84 -10.76 10.66 7.01
C TYR A 84 -10.14 9.66 7.99
N SER A 85 -10.41 8.37 7.80
CA SER A 85 -9.88 7.33 8.67
C SER A 85 -8.42 7.03 8.35
N ILE A 86 -7.63 6.91 9.40
CA ILE A 86 -6.20 6.62 9.34
C ILE A 86 -5.98 5.23 9.93
N CYS A 87 -5.16 4.42 9.29
CA CYS A 87 -4.71 3.15 9.86
C CYS A 87 -3.76 3.46 11.02
N GLU A 88 -4.12 3.02 12.22
CA GLU A 88 -3.34 3.23 13.44
C GLU A 88 -2.38 2.10 13.72
N GLU A 89 -2.81 0.87 13.42
CA GLU A 89 -2.00 -0.33 13.64
C GLU A 89 -2.23 -1.36 12.54
N THR A 90 -1.19 -2.13 12.23
CA THR A 90 -1.27 -3.29 11.34
C THR A 90 -0.64 -4.50 12.01
N TRP A 91 -1.38 -5.60 12.03
CA TRP A 91 -1.00 -6.86 12.63
C TRP A 91 -1.00 -7.97 11.58
N LEU A 92 0.03 -8.81 11.57
CA LEU A 92 0.19 -9.98 10.71
C LEU A 92 0.65 -11.14 11.58
N ASP A 93 0.02 -12.29 11.46
CA ASP A 93 0.30 -13.48 12.29
C ASP A 93 0.30 -13.17 13.81
N GLY A 94 -0.58 -12.26 14.25
CA GLY A 94 -0.64 -11.81 15.64
C GLY A 94 0.54 -10.94 16.09
N LYS A 95 1.40 -10.49 15.16
CA LYS A 95 2.53 -9.62 15.44
C LYS A 95 2.26 -8.22 14.89
N GLN A 96 2.50 -7.20 15.70
CA GLN A 96 2.37 -5.81 15.28
C GLN A 96 3.56 -5.40 14.38
N TYR A 97 3.26 -5.04 13.13
CA TYR A 97 4.25 -4.57 12.17
C TYR A 97 4.28 -3.05 12.02
N PHE A 98 3.15 -2.41 12.29
CA PHE A 98 3.04 -0.97 12.20
C PHE A 98 2.22 -0.44 13.38
N SER A 99 2.66 0.68 13.94
CA SER A 99 1.85 1.51 14.83
C SER A 99 2.22 2.98 14.64
N THR A 100 1.23 3.85 14.72
CA THR A 100 1.40 5.30 14.57
C THR A 100 2.43 5.90 15.55
N PRO A 101 2.47 5.54 16.85
CA PRO A 101 3.48 6.03 17.77
C PRO A 101 4.89 5.62 17.37
N GLN A 102 5.09 4.36 16.96
CA GLN A 102 6.38 3.83 16.55
C GLN A 102 6.87 4.47 15.25
N ASP A 103 5.98 4.68 14.28
CA ASP A 103 6.30 5.39 13.03
C ASP A 103 6.76 6.82 13.29
N LYS A 104 6.06 7.54 14.18
CA LYS A 104 6.47 8.91 14.59
C LYS A 104 7.87 8.92 15.19
N TYR A 105 8.15 7.96 16.07
CA TYR A 105 9.49 7.82 16.67
C TYR A 105 10.56 7.56 15.61
N PHE A 106 10.33 6.61 14.68
CA PHE A 106 11.28 6.31 13.61
C PHE A 106 11.49 7.50 12.67
N ARG A 107 10.44 8.20 12.29
CA ARG A 107 10.55 9.42 11.46
C ARG A 107 11.38 10.51 12.14
N GLN A 108 11.21 10.71 13.44
CA GLN A 108 12.00 11.69 14.18
C GLN A 108 13.48 11.28 14.23
N ARG A 109 13.77 10.02 14.52
CA ARG A 109 15.12 9.44 14.51
C ARG A 109 15.79 9.61 13.15
N ASP A 110 15.07 9.25 12.09
CA ASP A 110 15.60 9.25 10.72
C ASP A 110 15.81 10.68 10.21
N ASN A 111 14.95 11.63 10.57
CA ASN A 111 15.14 13.04 10.28
C ASN A 111 16.38 13.60 11.00
N LYS A 112 16.59 13.22 12.28
CA LYS A 112 17.79 13.60 13.01
C LYS A 112 19.04 13.05 12.33
N LEU A 113 19.07 11.76 12.03
CA LEU A 113 20.17 11.11 11.36
C LEU A 113 20.47 11.74 10.00
N ARG A 114 19.43 12.04 9.22
CA ARG A 114 19.57 12.75 7.93
C ARG A 114 20.21 14.11 8.11
N ASN A 115 19.77 14.89 9.09
CA ASN A 115 20.33 16.22 9.36
C ASN A 115 21.80 16.12 9.81
N ASP A 116 22.14 15.16 10.66
CA ASP A 116 23.52 14.92 11.10
C ASP A 116 24.43 14.54 9.92
N LEU A 117 23.93 13.72 8.99
CA LEU A 117 24.67 13.38 7.76
C LEU A 117 24.86 14.59 6.84
N ILE A 118 23.83 15.41 6.66
CA ILE A 118 23.92 16.63 5.88
C ILE A 118 24.96 17.58 6.50
N GLN A 119 24.93 17.77 7.83
CA GLN A 119 25.90 18.60 8.52
C GLN A 119 27.34 18.06 8.39
N LYS A 120 27.52 16.75 8.44
CA LYS A 120 28.82 16.13 8.19
C LYS A 120 29.33 16.42 6.78
N ILE A 121 28.47 16.31 5.76
CA ILE A 121 28.85 16.62 4.37
C ILE A 121 29.20 18.09 4.21
N LEU A 122 28.39 18.97 4.79
CA LEU A 122 28.63 20.42 4.71
C LEU A 122 29.89 20.87 5.48
N SER A 123 30.21 20.17 6.58
CA SER A 123 31.41 20.45 7.39
C SER A 123 32.66 19.74 6.88
N SER A 124 32.56 18.73 6.05
CA SER A 124 33.68 18.15 5.35
C SER A 124 34.17 19.17 4.30
N ASP A 125 35.29 19.76 4.55
CA ASP A 125 35.96 20.75 3.68
C ASP A 125 36.56 20.06 2.45
N ASP A 126 35.83 19.14 1.88
CA ASP A 126 36.25 18.33 0.75
C ASP A 126 36.18 19.19 -0.51
N LYS A 127 37.27 19.90 -0.71
CA LYS A 127 37.54 20.67 -1.91
C LYS A 127 37.46 19.75 -3.12
N GLY A 128 36.24 19.64 -3.67
CA GLY A 128 36.08 19.17 -5.03
C GLY A 128 36.20 17.66 -5.24
N GLY A 129 35.62 16.87 -4.37
CA GLY A 129 35.23 15.52 -4.77
C GLY A 129 34.22 15.62 -5.91
N GLN A 130 34.63 15.25 -7.12
CA GLN A 130 33.64 15.09 -8.21
C GLN A 130 32.50 14.25 -7.69
N PRO A 131 31.24 14.63 -7.96
CA PRO A 131 30.12 13.79 -7.56
C PRO A 131 30.41 12.40 -8.06
N MET A 132 30.59 11.46 -7.13
CA MET A 132 30.82 10.06 -7.43
C MET A 132 29.65 9.63 -8.25
N LYS A 133 29.84 9.56 -9.58
CA LYS A 133 28.81 8.98 -10.45
C LYS A 133 28.56 7.62 -9.86
N PRO A 134 27.31 7.26 -9.53
CA PRO A 134 27.01 5.95 -9.00
C PRO A 134 27.56 4.94 -9.99
N GLN A 135 28.71 4.32 -9.66
CA GLN A 135 29.28 3.27 -10.49
C GLN A 135 28.24 2.15 -10.52
N GLY A 136 27.49 2.15 -11.65
CA GLY A 136 26.81 0.95 -12.07
C GLY A 136 25.93 0.28 -11.03
N MET A 137 24.94 0.96 -10.46
CA MET A 137 23.66 0.29 -10.29
C MET A 137 23.17 -0.03 -11.71
N ARG A 138 23.69 -1.12 -12.28
CA ARG A 138 23.02 -1.80 -13.40
C ARG A 138 21.60 -2.01 -12.91
N GLY A 139 20.68 -1.23 -13.51
CA GLY A 139 19.36 -0.99 -13.01
C GLY A 139 18.67 -2.26 -12.52
N ILE A 140 18.35 -2.28 -11.26
CA ILE A 140 17.18 -3.01 -10.82
C ILE A 140 16.05 -2.33 -11.59
N ARG A 141 15.65 -2.92 -12.71
CA ARG A 141 14.45 -2.47 -13.42
C ARG A 141 13.28 -2.80 -12.50
N PHE A 142 12.85 -1.81 -11.76
CA PHE A 142 11.52 -1.87 -11.16
C PHE A 142 10.55 -1.82 -12.33
N HIS A 143 9.98 -2.95 -12.68
CA HIS A 143 8.86 -2.99 -13.61
C HIS A 143 7.64 -2.42 -12.86
N HIS A 144 7.49 -1.10 -12.91
CA HIS A 144 6.24 -0.46 -12.58
C HIS A 144 5.32 -0.64 -13.78
N CYS A 145 4.16 -1.25 -13.56
CA CYS A 145 3.17 -1.45 -14.63
C CYS A 145 2.69 -0.14 -15.27
N ASP A 146 2.86 1.01 -14.58
CA ASP A 146 2.43 2.32 -15.03
C ASP A 146 3.59 3.28 -15.35
N ALA A 147 4.84 2.85 -15.25
CA ALA A 147 5.96 3.69 -15.63
C ALA A 147 6.05 3.76 -17.16
N THR A 148 5.54 4.81 -17.73
CA THR A 148 5.97 5.23 -19.06
C THR A 148 7.46 5.51 -18.98
N GLU A 149 8.29 4.67 -19.59
CA GLU A 149 9.76 4.75 -19.62
C GLU A 149 10.30 6.11 -20.10
N ALA A 150 9.43 6.97 -20.60
CA ALA A 150 9.77 8.28 -21.19
C ALA A 150 10.26 9.33 -20.20
N TYR A 151 10.05 9.16 -18.89
CA TYR A 151 10.36 10.22 -17.92
C TYR A 151 11.72 10.07 -17.20
N PHE A 152 12.37 8.93 -17.30
CA PHE A 152 13.61 8.68 -16.55
C PHE A 152 14.89 8.61 -17.39
N PHE A 153 14.77 8.56 -18.70
CA PHE A 153 15.92 8.60 -19.59
C PHE A 153 15.76 9.77 -20.55
N GLY A 154 16.17 10.95 -20.12
CA GLY A 154 16.48 12.04 -21.02
C GLY A 154 17.54 11.54 -21.99
N GLY A 155 17.12 11.14 -23.18
CA GLY A 155 18.02 10.77 -24.24
C GLY A 155 18.82 12.00 -24.67
N GLU A 156 20.11 11.97 -24.48
CA GLU A 156 21.02 12.78 -25.26
C GLU A 156 21.18 12.10 -26.62
N HIS A 157 20.80 12.84 -27.65
CA HIS A 157 21.26 12.65 -29.00
C HIS A 157 22.56 13.43 -29.19
#